data_f6dfd80d22cb91f18f51fc9b4a4116f6
#
_entry.id   f6dfd80d22cb91f18f51fc9b4a4116f6
#
_cell.length_a   1.000
_cell.length_b   1.000
_cell.length_c   1.000
_cell.angle_alpha   90.00
_cell.angle_beta   90.00
_cell.angle_gamma   90.00
#
_symmetry.space_group_name_H-M   'P 1'
#
loop_
_entity.id
_entity.type
_entity.pdbx_description
1 polymer ?
#
loop_
_entity_poly.entity_id
_entity_poly.type
_entity_poly.pdbx_seq_one_letter_code
_entity_poly.pdbx_strand_id
1 'polypeptide(L)'
;ADVLRDVLAPLAARIHVAFIFGSVAKGSDTAASDIDVLVVSDDMAYADLFNALSTAEETLGRKISPTLYGTAEFERKVRDDNHFVTRVLAQPKIFLKGTEDDLPAGQPA
;
A
#
# COMPACT_ATOMS: atom_id res chain seq x y z
N ALA A 1 4.24 11.57 -2.35
CA ALA A 1 2.92 10.91 -2.34
C ALA A 1 2.05 11.32 -3.52
N ASP A 2 2.22 12.55 -4.03
CA ASP A 2 1.38 13.04 -5.12
C ASP A 2 1.60 12.26 -6.42
N VAL A 3 2.84 11.90 -6.73
CA VAL A 3 3.14 11.13 -7.93
C VAL A 3 2.45 9.77 -7.86
N LEU A 4 2.49 9.13 -6.69
CA LEU A 4 1.84 7.83 -6.52
C LEU A 4 0.32 7.94 -6.59
N ARG A 5 -0.26 8.99 -6.01
CA ARG A 5 -1.70 9.21 -6.12
C ARG A 5 -2.09 9.41 -7.59
N ASP A 6 -1.29 10.16 -8.34
CA ASP A 6 -1.58 10.44 -9.74
C ASP A 6 -1.54 9.17 -10.59
N VAL A 7 -0.54 8.30 -10.41
CA VAL A 7 -0.45 7.09 -11.23
C VAL A 7 -1.51 6.06 -10.84
N LEU A 8 -2.00 6.10 -9.60
CA LEU A 8 -3.06 5.20 -9.16
C LEU A 8 -4.46 5.73 -9.43
N ALA A 9 -4.59 7.01 -9.78
CA ALA A 9 -5.90 7.62 -10.00
C ALA A 9 -6.76 6.86 -11.02
N PRO A 10 -6.23 6.40 -12.17
CA PRO A 10 -7.05 5.63 -13.11
C PRO A 10 -7.55 4.31 -12.54
N LEU A 11 -6.89 3.78 -11.51
CA LEU A 11 -7.26 2.51 -10.88
C LEU A 11 -8.02 2.71 -9.58
N ALA A 12 -8.21 3.96 -9.13
CA ALA A 12 -8.71 4.25 -7.79
C ALA A 12 -10.09 3.64 -7.51
N ALA A 13 -10.97 3.57 -8.52
CA ALA A 13 -12.29 2.98 -8.34
C ALA A 13 -12.23 1.49 -8.01
N ARG A 14 -11.12 0.83 -8.33
CA ARG A 14 -10.92 -0.59 -8.08
C ARG A 14 -10.14 -0.84 -6.80
N ILE A 15 -9.62 0.22 -6.17
CA ILE A 15 -8.82 0.12 -4.97
C ILE A 15 -9.67 0.39 -3.74
N HIS A 16 -9.69 -0.55 -2.80
CA HIS A 16 -10.38 -0.37 -1.54
C HIS A 16 -9.57 0.57 -0.63
N VAL A 17 -8.30 0.29 -0.47
CA VAL A 17 -7.39 1.14 0.30
C VAL A 17 -5.96 0.94 -0.22
N ALA A 18 -5.18 2.01 -0.19
CA ALA A 18 -3.76 1.94 -0.57
C ALA A 18 -2.97 2.92 0.29
N PHE A 19 -1.79 2.50 0.73
CA PHE A 19 -0.95 3.38 1.55
C PHE A 19 0.53 3.02 1.40
N ILE A 20 1.37 4.03 1.69
CA ILE A 20 2.82 3.85 1.80
C ILE A 20 3.11 3.50 3.25
N PHE A 21 4.01 2.55 3.47
CA PHE A 21 4.49 2.20 4.81
C PHE A 21 6.01 2.08 4.79
N GLY A 22 6.58 1.60 5.89
CA GLY A 22 8.02 1.41 5.97
C GLY A 22 8.78 2.72 6.16
N SER A 23 10.03 2.77 5.70
CA SER A 23 10.92 3.89 6.01
C SER A 23 10.43 5.23 5.46
N VAL A 24 9.79 5.23 4.28
CA VAL A 24 9.26 6.48 3.70
C VAL A 24 8.19 7.07 4.61
N ALA A 25 7.24 6.25 5.05
CA ALA A 25 6.15 6.72 5.91
C ALA A 25 6.68 7.15 7.28
N LYS A 26 7.74 6.52 7.77
CA LYS A 26 8.36 6.88 9.04
C LYS A 26 9.23 8.12 8.95
N GLY A 27 9.58 8.56 7.74
CA GLY A 27 10.49 9.68 7.56
C GLY A 27 11.96 9.32 7.79
N SER A 28 12.29 8.05 7.82
CA SER A 28 13.67 7.57 8.05
C SER A 28 14.32 7.07 6.77
N ASP A 29 13.69 7.29 5.61
CA ASP A 29 14.20 6.80 4.35
C ASP A 29 15.41 7.60 3.87
N THR A 30 16.16 6.97 2.96
CA THR A 30 17.23 7.62 2.21
C THR A 30 16.88 7.55 0.74
N ALA A 31 17.67 8.22 -0.10
CA ALA A 31 17.44 8.19 -1.55
C ALA A 31 17.53 6.77 -2.12
N ALA A 32 18.21 5.86 -1.44
CA ALA A 32 18.35 4.47 -1.87
C ALA A 32 17.25 3.55 -1.32
N SER A 33 16.40 4.04 -0.43
CA SER A 33 15.33 3.22 0.16
C SER A 33 14.22 2.97 -0.86
N ASP A 34 13.69 1.74 -0.86
CA ASP A 34 12.51 1.42 -1.66
C ASP A 34 11.28 2.09 -1.04
N ILE A 35 10.31 2.39 -1.89
CA ILE A 35 9.02 2.89 -1.42
C ILE A 35 8.08 1.69 -1.28
N ASP A 36 7.68 1.37 -0.06
CA ASP A 36 6.80 0.24 0.20
C ASP A 36 5.34 0.68 0.12
N VAL A 37 4.58 0.03 -0.76
CA VAL A 37 3.17 0.36 -0.99
C VAL A 37 2.33 -0.89 -0.79
N LEU A 38 1.25 -0.78 -0.03
CA LEU A 38 0.29 -1.86 0.12
C LEU A 38 -1.03 -1.43 -0.48
N VAL A 39 -1.59 -2.30 -1.32
CA VAL A 39 -2.86 -2.04 -2.01
C VAL A 39 -3.81 -3.19 -1.73
N VAL A 40 -5.05 -2.85 -1.37
CA VAL A 40 -6.12 -3.83 -1.18
C VAL A 40 -7.15 -3.62 -2.28
N SER A 41 -7.36 -4.65 -3.11
CA SER A 41 -8.30 -4.59 -4.23
C SER A 41 -8.75 -6.00 -4.57
N ASP A 42 -10.02 -6.16 -4.94
CA ASP A 42 -10.56 -7.48 -5.28
C ASP A 42 -10.55 -7.78 -6.76
N ASP A 43 -10.40 -6.77 -7.61
CA ASP A 43 -10.50 -6.97 -9.04
C ASP A 43 -9.32 -6.38 -9.82
N MET A 44 -8.16 -6.31 -9.20
CA MET A 44 -6.95 -5.81 -9.83
C MET A 44 -5.92 -6.92 -9.97
N ALA A 45 -5.38 -7.09 -11.17
CA ALA A 45 -4.25 -7.98 -11.37
C ALA A 45 -2.97 -7.30 -10.90
N TYR A 46 -2.04 -8.10 -10.35
CA TYR A 46 -0.75 -7.56 -9.91
C TYR A 46 -0.03 -6.83 -11.05
N ALA A 47 -0.13 -7.34 -12.28
CA ALA A 47 0.52 -6.71 -13.44
C ALA A 47 0.00 -5.30 -13.70
N ASP A 48 -1.30 -5.06 -13.49
CA ASP A 48 -1.87 -3.73 -13.67
C ASP A 48 -1.29 -2.74 -12.65
N LEU A 49 -1.18 -3.19 -11.41
CA LEU A 49 -0.58 -2.38 -10.35
C LEU A 49 0.89 -2.13 -10.63
N PHE A 50 1.62 -3.17 -10.99
CA PHE A 50 3.05 -3.08 -11.29
C PHE A 50 3.33 -2.09 -12.42
N ASN A 51 2.54 -2.16 -13.48
CA ASN A 51 2.72 -1.26 -14.63
C ASN A 51 2.44 0.20 -14.26
N ALA A 52 1.41 0.44 -13.45
CA ALA A 52 1.11 1.80 -13.00
C ALA A 52 2.25 2.36 -12.15
N LEU A 53 2.77 1.53 -11.24
CA LEU A 53 3.83 1.96 -10.35
C LEU A 53 5.18 2.11 -11.05
N SER A 54 5.40 1.40 -12.16
CA SER A 54 6.62 1.56 -12.96
C SER A 54 6.76 2.97 -13.49
N THR A 55 5.66 3.61 -13.87
CA THR A 55 5.67 5.00 -14.29
C THR A 55 6.12 5.91 -13.16
N ALA A 56 5.63 5.64 -11.95
CA ALA A 56 6.05 6.42 -10.78
C ALA A 56 7.52 6.22 -10.46
N GLU A 57 8.03 5.00 -10.63
CA GLU A 57 9.46 4.74 -10.43
C GLU A 57 10.33 5.60 -11.34
N GLU A 58 9.93 5.71 -12.60
CA GLU A 58 10.67 6.54 -13.56
C GLU A 58 10.66 8.01 -13.13
N THR A 59 9.50 8.50 -12.71
CA THR A 59 9.36 9.89 -12.30
C THR A 59 10.14 10.20 -11.03
N LEU A 60 10.10 9.29 -10.07
CA LEU A 60 10.71 9.52 -8.75
C LEU A 60 12.18 9.12 -8.70
N GLY A 61 12.64 8.31 -9.65
CA GLY A 61 14.00 7.78 -9.61
C GLY A 61 14.21 6.83 -8.44
N ARG A 62 13.15 6.16 -7.98
CA ARG A 62 13.21 5.24 -6.84
C ARG A 62 12.41 3.98 -7.14
N LYS A 63 12.87 2.87 -6.60
CA LYS A 63 12.16 1.61 -6.73
C LYS A 63 10.95 1.59 -5.81
N ILE A 64 9.86 1.01 -6.31
CA ILE A 64 8.63 0.83 -5.54
C ILE A 64 8.40 -0.67 -5.37
N SER A 65 8.14 -1.09 -4.13
CA SER A 65 7.87 -2.49 -3.78
C SER A 65 6.39 -2.62 -3.44
N PRO A 66 5.55 -3.13 -4.36
CA PRO A 66 4.12 -3.24 -4.10
C PRO A 66 3.76 -4.56 -3.44
N THR A 67 2.75 -4.51 -2.58
CA THR A 67 2.09 -5.69 -2.03
C THR A 67 0.61 -5.56 -2.34
N LEU A 68 0.01 -6.58 -2.95
CA LEU A 68 -1.39 -6.56 -3.34
C LEU A 68 -2.14 -7.69 -2.65
N TYR A 69 -3.19 -7.33 -1.94
CA TYR A 69 -4.09 -8.29 -1.30
C TYR A 69 -5.52 -8.06 -1.75
N GLY A 70 -6.32 -9.14 -1.81
CA GLY A 70 -7.76 -9.01 -1.87
C GLY A 70 -8.31 -8.64 -0.49
N THR A 71 -9.53 -8.14 -0.44
CA THR A 71 -10.15 -7.69 0.81
C THR A 71 -10.25 -8.85 1.82
N ALA A 72 -10.78 -9.99 1.39
CA ALA A 72 -10.93 -11.15 2.28
C ALA A 72 -9.59 -11.69 2.73
N GLU A 73 -8.61 -11.70 1.84
CA GLU A 73 -7.26 -12.16 2.17
C GLU A 73 -6.61 -11.26 3.23
N PHE A 74 -6.75 -9.96 3.07
CA PHE A 74 -6.18 -9.00 4.00
C PHE A 74 -6.82 -9.15 5.39
N GLU A 75 -8.16 -9.25 5.43
CA GLU A 75 -8.89 -9.45 6.68
C GLU A 75 -8.47 -10.74 7.39
N ARG A 76 -8.28 -11.82 6.62
CA ARG A 76 -7.84 -13.08 7.18
C ARG A 76 -6.44 -12.97 7.78
N LYS A 77 -5.53 -12.29 7.10
CA LYS A 77 -4.18 -12.09 7.61
C LYS A 77 -4.16 -11.25 8.89
N VAL A 78 -5.05 -10.27 8.98
CA VAL A 78 -5.20 -9.49 10.22
C VAL A 78 -5.71 -10.39 11.35
N ARG A 79 -6.73 -11.20 11.08
CA ARG A 79 -7.30 -12.10 12.07
C ARG A 79 -6.31 -13.13 12.59
N ASP A 80 -5.45 -13.62 11.68
CA ASP A 80 -4.49 -14.67 11.99
C ASP A 80 -3.18 -14.13 12.56
N ASP A 81 -3.13 -12.82 12.83
CA ASP A 81 -1.93 -12.16 13.36
C ASP A 81 -0.70 -12.41 12.48
N ASN A 82 -0.88 -12.35 11.16
CA ASN A 82 0.24 -12.47 10.23
C ASN A 82 1.31 -11.45 10.60
N HIS A 83 2.55 -11.90 10.76
CA HIS A 83 3.63 -11.04 11.25
C HIS A 83 3.84 -9.80 10.40
N PHE A 84 3.84 -9.96 9.08
CA PHE A 84 4.04 -8.83 8.16
C PHE A 84 2.90 -7.82 8.29
N VAL A 85 1.66 -8.28 8.19
CA VAL A 85 0.48 -7.42 8.23
C VAL A 85 0.35 -6.73 9.58
N THR A 86 0.55 -7.46 10.66
CA THR A 86 0.48 -6.91 12.01
C THR A 86 1.50 -5.78 12.19
N ARG A 87 2.71 -5.99 11.70
CA ARG A 87 3.77 -5.00 11.77
C ARG A 87 3.46 -3.77 10.94
N VAL A 88 2.95 -4.00 9.72
CA VAL A 88 2.59 -2.89 8.81
C VAL A 88 1.49 -2.02 9.42
N LEU A 89 0.46 -2.65 9.99
CA LEU A 89 -0.66 -1.90 10.57
C LEU A 89 -0.26 -1.09 11.80
N ALA A 90 0.80 -1.50 12.50
CA ALA A 90 1.30 -0.77 13.66
C ALA A 90 2.22 0.40 13.28
N GLN A 91 2.62 0.51 12.03
CA GLN A 91 3.55 1.55 11.58
C GLN A 91 2.82 2.78 11.08
N PRO A 92 3.50 3.94 11.03
CA PRO A 92 2.97 5.11 10.35
C PRO A 92 2.66 4.78 8.89
N LYS A 93 1.62 5.40 8.34
CA LYS A 93 1.19 5.20 6.96
C LYS A 93 0.91 6.53 6.28
N ILE A 94 1.14 6.58 4.97
CA ILE A 94 0.74 7.71 4.14
C ILE A 94 -0.30 7.17 3.16
N PHE A 95 -1.56 7.56 3.34
CA PHE A 95 -2.64 7.01 2.53
C PHE A 95 -2.65 7.62 1.13
N LEU A 96 -2.74 6.74 0.14
CA LEU A 96 -2.88 7.13 -1.27
C LEU A 96 -4.34 7.05 -1.70
N LYS A 97 -5.10 6.14 -1.10
CA LYS A 97 -6.53 5.96 -1.33
C LYS A 97 -7.13 5.43 -0.04
N GLY A 98 -8.26 6.02 0.38
CA GLY A 98 -8.93 5.60 1.59
C GLY A 98 -8.31 6.19 2.84
N THR A 99 -8.75 5.71 3.99
CA THR A 99 -8.31 6.21 5.30
C THR A 99 -8.12 5.03 6.25
N GLU A 100 -7.71 5.36 7.47
CA GLU A 100 -7.58 4.39 8.55
C GLU A 100 -8.87 3.59 8.75
N ASP A 101 -10.02 4.23 8.54
CA ASP A 101 -11.33 3.59 8.71
C ASP A 101 -11.59 2.50 7.66
N ASP A 102 -10.88 2.51 6.54
CA ASP A 102 -11.01 1.50 5.49
C ASP A 102 -10.19 0.25 5.77
N LEU A 103 -9.36 0.28 6.81
CA LEU A 103 -8.59 -0.89 7.22
C LEU A 103 -9.48 -1.80 8.07
N PRO A 104 -9.24 -3.13 8.03
CA PRO A 104 -9.97 -4.04 8.93
C PRO A 104 -9.77 -3.57 10.36
N ALA A 105 -10.82 -3.65 11.15
CA ALA A 105 -10.72 -3.40 12.57
C ALA A 105 -9.64 -4.34 13.09
N GLY A 106 -8.57 -3.78 13.57
CA GLY A 106 -7.45 -4.55 13.99
C GLY A 106 -7.86 -5.59 15.00
N GLN A 107 -7.16 -5.64 16.06
CA GLN A 107 -7.52 -6.53 17.11
C GLN A 107 -8.65 -5.96 17.90
N PRO A 108 -9.67 -6.73 18.19
CA PRO A 108 -10.60 -6.31 19.23
C PRO A 108 -9.79 -6.07 20.48
N ALA A 109 -10.02 -4.99 21.04
CA ALA A 109 -9.34 -4.63 22.27
C ALA A 109 -9.58 -5.69 23.34
#